data_d716a568414778f6efba37558fc6f62e
#
_entry.id   d716a568414778f6efba37558fc6f62e
#
_cell.length_a   1.000
_cell.length_b   1.000
_cell.length_c   1.000
_cell.angle_alpha   90.00
_cell.angle_beta   90.00
_cell.angle_gamma   90.00
#
_symmetry.space_group_name_H-M   'P 1'
#
loop_
_entity.id
_entity.type
_entity.pdbx_description
1 polymer ?
#
loop_
_entity_poly.entity_id
_entity_poly.type
_entity_poly.pdbx_seq_one_letter_code
_entity_poly.pdbx_strand_id
1 'polypeptide(L)'
;MTSGKQAAINAALADVGNSYATGWNQPGECLVSVRRWLAAGGINFGYGDPNSGYVASGATQVSWSNVQPGDVVQYESAYSPDSWIGGVHTVLVTGVSGGSVQIVEANNPGGSGYVSSNSNWSPAPPAGFRAVVWRFPG
;
A
#
# COMPACT_ATOMS: atom_id res chain seq x y z
N MET A 1 -8.58 -0.11 16.18
CA MET A 1 -7.37 0.29 15.43
C MET A 1 -6.31 0.77 16.40
N THR A 2 -5.05 0.40 16.17
CA THR A 2 -3.94 0.85 17.00
C THR A 2 -3.57 2.30 16.73
N SER A 3 -2.89 2.93 17.69
CA SER A 3 -2.39 4.30 17.50
C SER A 3 -1.34 4.39 16.38
N GLY A 4 -0.53 3.35 16.20
CA GLY A 4 0.46 3.30 15.12
C GLY A 4 -0.19 3.27 13.74
N LYS A 5 -1.21 2.45 13.54
CA LYS A 5 -1.95 2.42 12.27
C LYS A 5 -2.70 3.72 12.02
N GLN A 6 -3.27 4.32 13.04
CA GLN A 6 -3.90 5.63 12.89
C GLN A 6 -2.89 6.71 12.50
N ALA A 7 -1.71 6.70 13.08
CA ALA A 7 -0.64 7.65 12.71
C ALA A 7 -0.17 7.44 11.27
N ALA A 8 -0.07 6.19 10.81
CA ALA A 8 0.25 5.87 9.42
C ALA A 8 -0.82 6.43 8.46
N ILE A 9 -2.08 6.22 8.79
CA ILE A 9 -3.21 6.74 8.01
C ILE A 9 -3.17 8.27 7.97
N ASN A 10 -2.95 8.91 9.10
CA ASN A 10 -2.87 10.37 9.18
C ASN A 10 -1.72 10.91 8.32
N ALA A 11 -0.57 10.24 8.33
CA ALA A 11 0.57 10.62 7.49
C ALA A 11 0.24 10.51 6.00
N ALA A 12 -0.43 9.45 5.59
CA ALA A 12 -0.85 9.27 4.21
C ALA A 12 -1.86 10.34 3.77
N LEU A 13 -2.85 10.61 4.60
CA LEU A 13 -3.87 11.63 4.28
C LEU A 13 -3.27 13.03 4.20
N ALA A 14 -2.32 13.35 5.08
CA ALA A 14 -1.62 14.63 5.05
C ALA A 14 -0.73 14.80 3.81
N ASP A 15 -0.34 13.69 3.19
CA ASP A 15 0.55 13.67 2.02
C ASP A 15 -0.20 13.82 0.69
N VAL A 16 -1.52 13.71 0.70
CA VAL A 16 -2.34 13.82 -0.51
C VAL A 16 -2.14 15.19 -1.17
N GLY A 17 -1.90 15.18 -2.46
CA GLY A 17 -1.63 16.38 -3.26
C GLY A 17 -0.15 16.68 -3.44
N ASN A 18 0.72 16.01 -2.71
CA ASN A 18 2.17 16.15 -2.88
C ASN A 18 2.66 15.25 -4.02
N SER A 19 3.81 15.61 -4.60
CA SER A 19 4.49 14.79 -5.61
C SER A 19 5.96 14.67 -5.23
N TYR A 20 6.51 13.49 -5.46
CA TYR A 20 7.91 13.19 -5.13
C TYR A 20 8.62 12.57 -6.33
N ALA A 21 9.94 12.61 -6.30
CA ALA A 21 10.76 11.97 -7.32
C ALA A 21 10.46 10.48 -7.42
N THR A 22 10.51 9.94 -8.63
CA THR A 22 10.32 8.53 -8.93
C THR A 22 11.61 7.90 -9.43
N GLY A 23 11.63 6.58 -9.50
CA GLY A 23 12.79 5.79 -9.85
C GLY A 23 13.12 4.82 -8.71
N TRP A 24 14.21 4.08 -8.86
CA TRP A 24 14.58 3.06 -7.89
C TRP A 24 14.69 3.64 -6.48
N ASN A 25 13.88 3.11 -5.59
CA ASN A 25 13.84 3.44 -4.15
C ASN A 25 13.59 4.94 -3.86
N GLN A 26 12.99 5.67 -4.80
CA GLN A 26 12.66 7.07 -4.61
C GLN A 26 11.34 7.23 -3.85
N PRO A 27 11.16 8.35 -3.11
CA PRO A 27 9.99 8.53 -2.24
C PRO A 27 8.64 8.59 -2.97
N GLY A 28 8.64 8.84 -4.28
CA GLY A 28 7.41 8.87 -5.08
C GLY A 28 6.94 7.50 -5.54
N GLU A 29 7.73 6.45 -5.35
CA GLU A 29 7.30 5.09 -5.72
C GLU A 29 6.21 4.58 -4.77
N CYS A 30 5.30 3.77 -5.29
CA CYS A 30 4.11 3.36 -4.54
C CYS A 30 4.43 2.61 -3.25
N LEU A 31 5.30 1.62 -3.30
CA LEU A 31 5.67 0.86 -2.10
C LEU A 31 6.52 1.70 -1.14
N VAL A 32 7.44 2.51 -1.66
CA VAL A 32 8.27 3.38 -0.82
C VAL A 32 7.41 4.38 -0.06
N SER A 33 6.38 4.92 -0.70
CA SER A 33 5.42 5.83 -0.05
C SER A 33 4.67 5.14 1.08
N VAL A 34 4.15 3.94 0.84
CA VAL A 34 3.47 3.17 1.90
C VAL A 34 4.42 2.89 3.06
N ARG A 35 5.68 2.54 2.79
CA ARG A 35 6.71 2.38 3.83
C ARG A 35 6.91 3.64 4.65
N ARG A 36 6.96 4.82 4.00
CA ARG A 36 7.09 6.11 4.69
C ARG A 36 5.92 6.36 5.64
N TRP A 37 4.70 6.11 5.17
CA TRP A 37 3.52 6.32 5.98
C TRP A 37 3.46 5.35 7.16
N LEU A 38 3.75 4.08 6.93
CA LEU A 38 3.81 3.07 8.00
C LEU A 38 4.88 3.42 9.04
N ALA A 39 6.04 3.89 8.59
CA ALA A 39 7.13 4.31 9.47
C ALA A 39 6.72 5.48 10.39
N ALA A 40 5.88 6.38 9.92
CA ALA A 40 5.34 7.47 10.74
C ALA A 40 4.51 6.94 11.93
N GLY A 41 3.97 5.74 11.81
CA GLY A 41 3.25 5.05 12.89
C GLY A 41 4.13 4.06 13.67
N GLY A 42 5.43 4.02 13.42
CA GLY A 42 6.33 3.06 14.06
C GLY A 42 6.19 1.64 13.54
N ILE A 43 5.53 1.45 12.39
CA ILE A 43 5.36 0.15 11.77
C ILE A 43 6.52 -0.09 10.82
N ASN A 44 7.31 -1.12 11.13
CA ASN A 44 8.49 -1.44 10.34
C ASN A 44 8.10 -2.32 9.15
N PHE A 45 8.03 -1.72 7.97
CA PHE A 45 7.99 -2.44 6.72
C PHE A 45 9.41 -2.44 6.16
N GLY A 46 10.12 -3.53 6.36
CA GLY A 46 11.50 -3.68 5.93
C GLY A 46 11.63 -3.53 4.41
N TYR A 47 12.85 -3.44 3.97
CA TYR A 47 13.15 -3.43 2.55
C TYR A 47 12.74 -4.77 1.94
N GLY A 48 12.02 -4.77 0.82
CA GLY A 48 11.66 -6.06 0.28
C GLY A 48 10.79 -6.07 -0.95
N ASP A 49 10.48 -7.29 -1.31
CA ASP A 49 9.78 -7.66 -2.51
C ASP A 49 8.26 -7.61 -2.30
N PRO A 50 7.48 -7.62 -3.39
CA PRO A 50 6.02 -7.45 -3.29
C PRO A 50 5.27 -8.55 -2.52
N ASN A 51 5.91 -9.65 -2.22
CA ASN A 51 5.34 -10.71 -1.39
C ASN A 51 6.22 -11.01 -0.17
N SER A 52 7.46 -11.45 -0.38
CA SER A 52 8.35 -11.87 0.71
C SER A 52 8.70 -10.74 1.66
N GLY A 53 8.70 -9.49 1.20
CA GLY A 53 8.94 -8.34 2.05
C GLY A 53 7.89 -8.17 3.15
N TYR A 54 6.64 -8.44 2.83
CA TYR A 54 5.56 -8.41 3.83
C TYR A 54 5.71 -9.55 4.85
N VAL A 55 5.98 -10.76 4.37
CA VAL A 55 6.20 -11.93 5.24
C VAL A 55 7.36 -11.68 6.19
N ALA A 56 8.48 -11.17 5.67
CA ALA A 56 9.67 -10.86 6.47
C ALA A 56 9.40 -9.77 7.52
N SER A 57 8.44 -8.90 7.29
CA SER A 57 8.04 -7.83 8.21
C SER A 57 6.97 -8.28 9.22
N GLY A 58 6.58 -9.53 9.20
CA GLY A 58 5.59 -10.08 10.12
C GLY A 58 4.14 -9.83 9.73
N ALA A 59 3.88 -9.33 8.51
CA ALA A 59 2.54 -9.13 8.04
C ALA A 59 1.87 -10.46 7.69
N THR A 60 0.56 -10.51 7.84
CA THR A 60 -0.27 -11.67 7.49
C THR A 60 -1.27 -11.30 6.40
N GLN A 61 -1.63 -12.27 5.58
CA GLN A 61 -2.66 -12.09 4.57
C GLN A 61 -4.05 -12.13 5.18
N VAL A 62 -4.91 -11.25 4.72
CA VAL A 62 -6.34 -11.27 5.07
C VAL A 62 -7.16 -11.24 3.79
N SER A 63 -8.40 -11.70 3.86
CA SER A 63 -9.31 -11.61 2.70
C SER A 63 -9.77 -10.18 2.49
N TRP A 64 -10.11 -9.82 1.26
CA TRP A 64 -10.67 -8.51 0.95
C TRP A 64 -11.95 -8.23 1.74
N SER A 65 -12.78 -9.24 1.99
CA SER A 65 -13.99 -9.09 2.78
C SER A 65 -13.73 -8.70 4.24
N ASN A 66 -12.51 -8.92 4.74
CA ASN A 66 -12.11 -8.59 6.10
C ASN A 66 -11.16 -7.39 6.15
N VAL A 67 -11.03 -6.63 5.06
CA VAL A 67 -10.14 -5.49 4.98
C VAL A 67 -10.46 -4.46 6.07
N GLN A 68 -9.42 -3.88 6.66
CA GLN A 68 -9.51 -2.88 7.72
C GLN A 68 -8.59 -1.69 7.44
N PRO A 69 -8.88 -0.52 8.03
CA PRO A 69 -7.95 0.61 7.95
C PRO A 69 -6.58 0.23 8.51
N GLY A 70 -5.54 0.64 7.80
CA GLY A 70 -4.15 0.29 8.10
C GLY A 70 -3.64 -0.91 7.33
N ASP A 71 -4.52 -1.67 6.68
CA ASP A 71 -4.09 -2.75 5.78
C ASP A 71 -3.46 -2.18 4.50
N VAL A 72 -2.64 -2.97 3.87
CA VAL A 72 -1.98 -2.63 2.60
C VAL A 72 -2.44 -3.60 1.54
N VAL A 73 -2.86 -3.10 0.39
CA VAL A 73 -3.18 -3.94 -0.76
C VAL A 73 -2.03 -3.87 -1.75
N GLN A 74 -1.51 -5.03 -2.09
CA GLN A 74 -0.39 -5.17 -3.02
C GLN A 74 -0.84 -5.96 -4.25
N TYR A 75 -0.60 -5.39 -5.44
CA TYR A 75 -0.67 -6.15 -6.68
C TYR A 75 0.66 -6.85 -6.90
N GLU A 76 0.64 -8.15 -7.07
CA GLU A 76 1.81 -8.97 -7.33
C GLU A 76 1.59 -9.87 -8.54
N SER A 77 2.66 -10.20 -9.25
CA SER A 77 2.57 -11.16 -10.35
C SER A 77 2.15 -12.53 -9.82
N ALA A 78 1.15 -13.14 -10.45
CA ALA A 78 0.71 -14.49 -10.11
C ALA A 78 1.77 -15.55 -10.42
N TYR A 79 2.69 -15.25 -11.35
CA TYR A 79 3.73 -16.18 -11.80
C TYR A 79 5.04 -15.99 -11.07
N SER A 80 5.32 -14.77 -10.61
CA SER A 80 6.56 -14.40 -9.92
C SER A 80 6.25 -13.33 -8.86
N PRO A 81 5.73 -13.72 -7.69
CA PRO A 81 5.18 -12.78 -6.72
C PRO A 81 6.15 -11.71 -6.22
N ASP A 82 7.45 -11.99 -6.24
CA ASP A 82 8.47 -11.06 -5.77
C ASP A 82 9.06 -10.17 -6.87
N SER A 83 8.60 -10.32 -8.11
CA SER A 83 9.12 -9.53 -9.23
C SER A 83 8.58 -8.12 -9.24
N TRP A 84 9.46 -7.16 -9.46
CA TRP A 84 9.14 -5.75 -9.71
C TRP A 84 9.02 -5.52 -11.20
N ILE A 85 7.83 -5.77 -11.74
CA ILE A 85 7.51 -5.61 -13.16
C ILE A 85 6.29 -4.72 -13.33
N GLY A 86 6.05 -4.25 -14.53
CA GLY A 86 4.86 -3.44 -14.83
C GLY A 86 3.59 -4.16 -14.43
N GLY A 87 2.73 -3.51 -13.67
CA GLY A 87 1.52 -4.07 -13.09
C GLY A 87 1.54 -4.17 -11.57
N VAL A 88 2.71 -4.14 -10.96
CA VAL A 88 2.87 -4.08 -9.49
C VAL A 88 2.39 -2.73 -8.99
N HIS A 89 1.60 -2.73 -7.92
CA HIS A 89 1.11 -1.51 -7.28
C HIS A 89 0.81 -1.74 -5.80
N THR A 90 0.91 -0.68 -5.01
CA THR A 90 0.75 -0.73 -3.56
C THR A 90 -0.14 0.41 -3.11
N VAL A 91 -1.15 0.13 -2.30
CA VAL A 91 -2.01 1.16 -1.72
C VAL A 91 -2.19 0.94 -0.22
N LEU A 92 -2.39 2.02 0.54
CA LEU A 92 -2.72 1.96 1.96
C LEU A 92 -4.22 2.18 2.15
N VAL A 93 -4.87 1.28 2.85
CA VAL A 93 -6.28 1.41 3.22
C VAL A 93 -6.38 2.40 4.38
N THR A 94 -7.14 3.47 4.17
CA THR A 94 -7.30 4.53 5.16
C THR A 94 -8.65 4.52 5.86
N GLY A 95 -9.65 3.86 5.27
CA GLY A 95 -10.97 3.75 5.87
C GLY A 95 -11.80 2.66 5.22
N VAL A 96 -12.75 2.15 5.98
CA VAL A 96 -13.78 1.20 5.50
C VAL A 96 -15.10 1.65 6.09
N SER A 97 -16.08 1.93 5.26
CA SER A 97 -17.34 2.52 5.70
C SER A 97 -18.47 2.15 4.74
N GLY A 98 -19.46 1.43 5.23
CA GLY A 98 -20.68 1.11 4.46
C GLY A 98 -20.42 0.38 3.15
N GLY A 99 -19.46 -0.54 3.12
CA GLY A 99 -19.06 -1.28 1.92
C GLY A 99 -18.10 -0.53 1.01
N SER A 100 -17.81 0.74 1.31
CA SER A 100 -16.79 1.53 0.58
C SER A 100 -15.45 1.42 1.28
N VAL A 101 -14.38 1.31 0.50
CA VAL A 101 -13.01 1.29 1.00
C VAL A 101 -12.30 2.54 0.49
N GLN A 102 -11.69 3.27 1.42
CA GLN A 102 -10.90 4.46 1.13
C GLN A 102 -9.42 4.10 1.16
N ILE A 103 -8.68 4.61 0.19
CA ILE A 103 -7.23 4.37 0.09
C ILE A 103 -6.48 5.67 -0.20
N VAL A 104 -5.19 5.65 0.10
CA VAL A 104 -4.19 6.60 -0.41
C VAL A 104 -3.15 5.81 -1.17
N GLU A 105 -2.74 6.34 -2.30
CA GLU A 105 -1.76 5.74 -3.18
C GLU A 105 -0.81 6.79 -3.74
N ALA A 106 0.38 6.36 -4.14
CA ALA A 106 1.35 7.21 -4.80
C ALA A 106 1.73 6.63 -6.16
N ASN A 107 2.18 7.50 -7.06
CA ASN A 107 2.70 7.12 -8.37
C ASN A 107 1.62 6.53 -9.30
N ASN A 108 0.43 7.06 -9.24
CA ASN A 108 -0.63 6.79 -10.21
C ASN A 108 -1.11 8.12 -10.81
N PRO A 109 -0.81 8.41 -12.10
CA PRO A 109 -0.18 7.52 -13.05
C PRO A 109 1.31 7.27 -12.77
N GLY A 110 1.84 6.18 -13.33
CA GLY A 110 3.24 5.79 -13.17
C GLY A 110 4.20 6.86 -13.64
N GLY A 111 5.23 7.14 -12.87
CA GLY A 111 6.22 8.19 -13.11
C GLY A 111 5.82 9.56 -12.56
N SER A 112 4.61 9.73 -12.05
CA SER A 112 4.16 11.02 -11.50
C SER A 112 4.66 11.28 -10.08
N GLY A 113 4.84 10.23 -9.29
CA GLY A 113 5.13 10.35 -7.86
C GLY A 113 4.04 11.07 -7.07
N TYR A 114 2.87 11.25 -7.65
CA TYR A 114 1.77 12.00 -7.08
C TYR A 114 1.01 11.16 -6.06
N VAL A 115 0.68 11.77 -4.93
CA VAL A 115 -0.10 11.14 -3.86
C VAL A 115 -1.56 11.55 -4.01
N SER A 116 -2.43 10.55 -4.12
CA SER A 116 -3.87 10.77 -4.29
C SER A 116 -4.67 9.85 -3.37
N SER A 117 -5.92 10.24 -3.12
CA SER A 117 -6.89 9.45 -2.38
C SER A 117 -8.02 8.98 -3.27
N ASN A 118 -8.65 7.87 -2.90
CA ASN A 118 -9.86 7.39 -3.55
C ASN A 118 -10.84 6.96 -2.45
N SER A 119 -12.05 7.50 -2.49
CA SER A 119 -13.06 7.27 -1.46
C SER A 119 -13.93 6.05 -1.70
N ASN A 120 -13.80 5.41 -2.85
CA ASN A 120 -14.58 4.21 -3.19
C ASN A 120 -13.74 3.33 -4.12
N TRP A 121 -12.76 2.65 -3.54
CA TRP A 121 -11.76 1.87 -4.26
C TRP A 121 -12.00 0.39 -4.10
N SER A 122 -11.72 -0.37 -5.14
CA SER A 122 -11.68 -1.82 -5.09
C SER A 122 -10.50 -2.33 -5.92
N PRO A 123 -9.94 -3.51 -5.58
CA PRO A 123 -8.83 -4.06 -6.33
C PRO A 123 -9.22 -4.39 -7.76
N ALA A 124 -8.37 -3.99 -8.71
CA ALA A 124 -8.52 -4.32 -10.12
C ALA A 124 -7.14 -4.61 -10.71
N PRO A 125 -6.47 -5.71 -10.27
CA PRO A 125 -5.13 -6.01 -10.76
C PRO A 125 -5.16 -6.33 -12.25
N PRO A 126 -4.09 -5.98 -12.99
CA PRO A 126 -4.00 -6.32 -14.40
C PRO A 126 -3.96 -7.84 -14.62
N ALA A 127 -4.19 -8.26 -15.87
CA ALA A 127 -4.10 -9.67 -16.24
C ALA A 127 -2.73 -10.25 -15.84
N GLY A 128 -2.72 -11.43 -15.23
CA GLY A 128 -1.51 -12.08 -14.72
C GLY A 128 -1.07 -11.61 -13.34
N PHE A 129 -1.80 -10.68 -12.73
CA PHE A 129 -1.55 -10.18 -11.39
C PHE A 129 -2.71 -10.55 -10.46
N ARG A 130 -2.43 -10.52 -9.16
CA ARG A 130 -3.43 -10.71 -8.12
C ARG A 130 -3.27 -9.64 -7.06
N ALA A 131 -4.35 -9.33 -6.36
CA ALA A 131 -4.34 -8.42 -5.22
C ALA A 131 -4.25 -9.24 -3.94
N VAL A 132 -3.33 -8.87 -3.07
CA VAL A 132 -3.17 -9.49 -1.75
C VAL A 132 -3.31 -8.40 -0.71
N VAL A 133 -4.13 -8.64 0.30
CA VAL A 133 -4.31 -7.73 1.43
C VAL A 133 -3.40 -8.18 2.57
N TRP A 134 -2.54 -7.27 3.01
CA TRP A 134 -1.57 -7.53 4.07
C TRP A 134 -1.90 -6.72 5.31
N ARG A 135 -1.83 -7.37 6.47
CA ARG A 135 -2.03 -6.74 7.77
C ARG A 135 -0.77 -6.84 8.59
N PHE A 136 -0.19 -5.70 8.91
CA PHE A 136 0.98 -5.63 9.78
C PHE A 136 0.57 -5.84 11.24
N PRO A 137 1.46 -6.37 12.08
CA PRO A 137 1.22 -6.45 13.53
C PRO A 137 1.11 -5.04 14.12
N GLY A 138 0.35 -4.95 15.17
CA GLY A 138 0.13 -3.69 15.89
C GLY A 138 -1.29 -3.09 15.74
#